data_88a30ab04effb94232e145a485fbf927
#
_entry.id   88a30ab04effb94232e145a485fbf927
#
_cell.length_a   1.000
_cell.length_b   1.000
_cell.length_c   1.000
_cell.angle_alpha   90.00
_cell.angle_beta   90.00
_cell.angle_gamma   90.00
#
_symmetry.space_group_name_H-M   'P 1'
#
loop_
_entity.id
_entity.type
_entity.pdbx_description
1 polymer ?
#
loop_
_entity_poly.entity_id
_entity_poly.type
_entity_poly.pdbx_seq_one_letter_code
_entity_poly.pdbx_strand_id
1 'polypeptide(L)'
;FVADSVLTDRVLAELRDDGPPQFVFAVSMEAHGPYEVRPGLDRARLQALALPPGLGDYAADTLRHYLYHLDDADRELGRLAAALMARERPTLLLFYGDHLPGLHASFAATGFVDGRGPREQTTPWLLLDNTTVVASRDTLHAWQLPVRLLAAAGVREDAYFALLDVLHDAIAAADDGADVAFSDALGELAQLRLADEFDAIATASLREDADAGPLPEAEAPALN
;
A
#
# COMPACT_ATOMS: atom_id res chain seq x y z
N PHE A 1 18.98 -10.79 -8.40
CA PHE A 1 18.07 -10.40 -7.29
C PHE A 1 18.92 -9.99 -6.09
N VAL A 2 18.50 -8.96 -5.42
CA VAL A 2 19.09 -8.51 -4.15
C VAL A 2 18.25 -9.11 -3.02
N ALA A 3 18.89 -9.72 -2.03
CA ALA A 3 18.19 -10.26 -0.86
C ALA A 3 17.63 -9.11 -0.01
N ASP A 4 16.47 -9.32 0.61
CA ASP A 4 15.83 -8.31 1.47
C ASP A 4 16.67 -7.97 2.70
N SER A 5 17.56 -8.85 3.13
CA SER A 5 18.56 -8.55 4.17
C SER A 5 19.45 -7.36 3.79
N VAL A 6 19.88 -7.30 2.52
CA VAL A 6 20.68 -6.18 2.00
C VAL A 6 19.82 -4.91 1.89
N LEU A 7 18.55 -5.04 1.47
CA LEU A 7 17.62 -3.92 1.42
C LEU A 7 17.39 -3.34 2.82
N THR A 8 17.10 -4.19 3.79
CA THR A 8 16.90 -3.79 5.20
C THR A 8 18.13 -3.08 5.76
N ASP A 9 19.33 -3.65 5.56
CA ASP A 9 20.59 -3.02 5.98
C ASP A 9 20.78 -1.64 5.33
N ARG A 10 20.46 -1.53 4.04
CA ARG A 10 20.57 -0.24 3.34
C ARG A 10 19.58 0.78 3.85
N VAL A 11 18.31 0.40 4.04
CA VAL A 11 17.30 1.30 4.62
C VAL A 11 17.74 1.80 5.98
N LEU A 12 18.17 0.91 6.87
CA LEU A 12 18.61 1.28 8.21
C LEU A 12 19.85 2.18 8.20
N ALA A 13 20.77 2.00 7.27
CA ALA A 13 21.96 2.82 7.12
C ALA A 13 21.68 4.24 6.59
N GLU A 14 20.57 4.45 5.86
CA GLU A 14 20.19 5.78 5.35
C GLU A 14 19.45 6.63 6.39
N LEU A 15 18.92 6.01 7.44
CA LEU A 15 18.15 6.72 8.45
C LEU A 15 19.04 7.55 9.37
N ARG A 16 18.62 8.78 9.61
CA ARG A 16 19.26 9.73 10.53
C ARG A 16 18.37 10.01 11.71
N ASP A 17 18.96 10.24 12.87
CA ASP A 17 18.22 10.58 14.08
C ASP A 17 18.05 12.10 14.24
N ASP A 18 18.76 12.90 13.46
CA ASP A 18 18.72 14.36 13.45
C ASP A 18 18.32 14.92 12.07
N GLY A 19 18.16 16.23 11.98
CA GLY A 19 17.85 16.96 10.75
C GLY A 19 16.38 16.89 10.33
N PRO A 20 16.07 17.28 9.08
CA PRO A 20 14.71 17.31 8.58
C PRO A 20 14.09 15.91 8.48
N PRO A 21 12.75 15.79 8.38
CA PRO A 21 12.08 14.53 8.11
C PRO A 21 12.65 13.84 6.88
N GLN A 22 12.73 12.51 6.92
CA GLN A 22 13.18 11.69 5.80
C GLN A 22 12.01 10.86 5.28
N PHE A 23 11.90 10.78 3.96
CA PHE A 23 11.05 9.82 3.26
C PHE A 23 11.93 8.82 2.53
N VAL A 24 11.76 7.53 2.82
CA VAL A 24 12.48 6.44 2.17
C VAL A 24 11.46 5.55 1.48
N PHE A 25 11.57 5.42 0.16
CA PHE A 25 10.80 4.48 -0.63
C PHE A 25 11.70 3.31 -1.02
N ALA A 26 11.33 2.10 -0.63
CA ALA A 26 12.08 0.88 -0.87
C ALA A 26 11.19 -0.18 -1.50
N VAL A 27 11.71 -0.89 -2.52
CA VAL A 27 11.01 -1.96 -3.21
C VAL A 27 11.73 -3.27 -2.97
N SER A 28 11.06 -4.21 -2.30
CA SER A 28 11.56 -5.58 -2.12
C SER A 28 11.40 -6.39 -3.40
N MET A 29 12.41 -7.20 -3.71
CA MET A 29 12.41 -8.10 -4.86
C MET A 29 12.68 -9.55 -4.47
N GLU A 30 12.82 -9.86 -3.18
CA GLU A 30 13.16 -11.21 -2.70
C GLU A 30 12.12 -12.24 -3.14
N ALA A 31 10.85 -11.96 -2.90
CA ALA A 31 9.75 -12.85 -3.24
C ALA A 31 9.17 -12.60 -4.66
N HIS A 32 9.85 -11.83 -5.51
CA HIS A 32 9.43 -11.61 -6.89
C HIS A 32 9.92 -12.72 -7.83
N GLY A 33 9.12 -13.08 -8.84
CA GLY A 33 9.52 -14.04 -9.89
C GLY A 33 10.73 -13.57 -10.73
N PRO A 34 11.35 -14.46 -11.52
CA PRO A 34 11.04 -15.87 -11.67
C PRO A 34 11.44 -16.69 -10.43
N TYR A 35 10.61 -17.70 -10.11
CA TYR A 35 10.82 -18.56 -8.94
C TYR A 35 11.72 -19.74 -9.32
N GLU A 36 13.01 -19.48 -9.36
CA GLU A 36 14.05 -20.43 -9.77
C GLU A 36 15.00 -20.72 -8.62
N VAL A 37 15.81 -21.77 -8.81
CA VAL A 37 16.89 -22.11 -7.88
C VAL A 37 17.93 -20.99 -7.88
N ARG A 38 18.10 -20.31 -6.74
CA ARG A 38 19.13 -19.28 -6.55
C ARG A 38 20.37 -19.87 -5.86
N PRO A 39 21.56 -19.32 -6.11
CA PRO A 39 22.74 -19.69 -5.36
C PRO A 39 22.56 -19.46 -3.85
N GLY A 40 23.05 -20.42 -3.05
CA GLY A 40 23.00 -20.31 -1.58
C GLY A 40 21.70 -20.77 -0.92
N LEU A 41 20.71 -21.26 -1.68
CA LEU A 41 19.49 -21.86 -1.13
C LEU A 41 19.80 -23.04 -0.17
N ASP A 42 19.21 -23.00 1.02
CA ASP A 42 19.20 -24.17 1.93
C ASP A 42 18.17 -25.19 1.42
N ARG A 43 18.69 -26.25 0.82
CA ARG A 43 17.86 -27.33 0.25
C ARG A 43 17.03 -28.07 1.29
N ALA A 44 17.52 -28.23 2.51
CA ALA A 44 16.79 -28.91 3.57
C ALA A 44 15.58 -28.08 4.00
N ARG A 45 15.77 -26.78 4.21
CA ARG A 45 14.69 -25.83 4.50
C ARG A 45 13.68 -25.77 3.36
N LEU A 46 14.15 -25.70 2.10
CA LEU A 46 13.27 -25.67 0.93
C LEU A 46 12.37 -26.91 0.87
N GLN A 47 12.93 -28.09 1.09
CA GLN A 47 12.18 -29.35 1.05
C GLN A 47 11.24 -29.55 2.26
N ALA A 48 11.51 -28.89 3.37
CA ALA A 48 10.66 -28.95 4.56
C ALA A 48 9.36 -28.13 4.42
N LEU A 49 9.24 -27.27 3.41
CA LEU A 49 8.05 -26.47 3.18
C LEU A 49 6.85 -27.34 2.80
N ALA A 50 5.79 -27.26 3.59
CA ALA A 50 4.54 -27.94 3.32
C ALA A 50 3.80 -27.27 2.16
N LEU A 51 3.32 -28.06 1.21
CA LEU A 51 2.54 -27.59 0.08
C LEU A 51 1.13 -28.20 0.11
N PRO A 52 0.13 -27.52 -0.44
CA PRO A 52 -1.20 -28.09 -0.62
C PRO A 52 -1.14 -29.31 -1.55
N PRO A 53 -2.00 -30.30 -1.35
CA PRO A 53 -2.08 -31.46 -2.23
C PRO A 53 -2.65 -31.09 -3.62
N GLY A 54 -2.37 -31.94 -4.62
CA GLY A 54 -2.94 -31.80 -5.95
C GLY A 54 -2.19 -30.90 -6.91
N LEU A 55 -1.04 -30.34 -6.50
CA LEU A 55 -0.18 -29.56 -7.38
C LEU A 55 0.58 -30.50 -8.35
N GLY A 56 0.63 -30.11 -9.64
CA GLY A 56 1.60 -30.70 -10.56
C GLY A 56 3.04 -30.22 -10.25
N ASP A 57 4.04 -30.94 -10.77
CA ASP A 57 5.47 -30.74 -10.45
C ASP A 57 5.91 -29.28 -10.63
N TYR A 58 5.56 -28.63 -11.72
CA TYR A 58 5.90 -27.22 -11.97
C TYR A 58 5.26 -26.27 -10.94
N ALA A 59 3.96 -26.47 -10.66
CA ALA A 59 3.24 -25.64 -9.68
C ALA A 59 3.79 -25.83 -8.26
N ALA A 60 4.13 -27.08 -7.91
CA ALA A 60 4.73 -27.39 -6.62
C ALA A 60 6.12 -26.79 -6.46
N ASP A 61 6.96 -26.86 -7.51
CA ASP A 61 8.31 -26.32 -7.50
C ASP A 61 8.31 -24.78 -7.40
N THR A 62 7.54 -24.12 -8.25
CA THR A 62 7.43 -22.65 -8.23
C THR A 62 6.86 -22.12 -6.91
N LEU A 63 5.81 -22.78 -6.37
CA LEU A 63 5.23 -22.39 -5.09
C LEU A 63 6.21 -22.57 -3.94
N ARG A 64 6.98 -23.68 -3.95
CA ARG A 64 7.98 -23.95 -2.92
C ARG A 64 9.08 -22.89 -2.89
N HIS A 65 9.60 -22.49 -4.05
CA HIS A 65 10.59 -21.42 -4.13
C HIS A 65 10.00 -20.06 -3.71
N TYR A 66 8.79 -19.75 -4.12
CA TYR A 66 8.10 -18.56 -3.65
C TYR A 66 7.98 -18.51 -2.13
N LEU A 67 7.47 -19.59 -1.51
CA LEU A 67 7.30 -19.66 -0.05
C LEU A 67 8.63 -19.56 0.70
N TYR A 68 9.70 -20.12 0.14
CA TYR A 68 11.04 -19.99 0.71
C TYR A 68 11.47 -18.53 0.79
N HIS A 69 11.34 -17.80 -0.31
CA HIS A 69 11.72 -16.39 -0.38
C HIS A 69 10.74 -15.47 0.37
N LEU A 70 9.46 -15.82 0.41
CA LEU A 70 8.48 -15.10 1.22
C LEU A 70 8.79 -15.18 2.72
N ASP A 71 9.22 -16.35 3.21
CA ASP A 71 9.65 -16.54 4.59
C ASP A 71 10.94 -15.74 4.92
N ASP A 72 11.85 -15.56 3.96
CA ASP A 72 13.01 -14.68 4.10
C ASP A 72 12.59 -13.21 4.13
N ALA A 73 11.70 -12.79 3.22
CA ALA A 73 11.17 -11.43 3.15
C ALA A 73 10.39 -11.07 4.43
N ASP A 74 9.55 -11.97 4.95
CA ASP A 74 8.80 -11.76 6.20
C ASP A 74 9.72 -11.56 7.41
N ARG A 75 10.78 -12.37 7.53
CA ARG A 75 11.77 -12.20 8.59
C ARG A 75 12.51 -10.86 8.51
N GLU A 76 12.84 -10.41 7.31
CA GLU A 76 13.50 -9.14 7.09
C GLU A 76 12.56 -7.95 7.33
N LEU A 77 11.30 -8.04 6.93
CA LEU A 77 10.28 -7.07 7.30
C LEU A 77 10.12 -6.97 8.83
N GLY A 78 10.08 -8.12 9.52
CA GLY A 78 10.04 -8.15 10.98
C GLY A 78 11.27 -7.49 11.62
N ARG A 79 12.48 -7.72 11.09
CA ARG A 79 13.71 -7.09 11.54
C ARG A 79 13.69 -5.58 11.33
N LEU A 80 13.27 -5.13 10.14
CA LEU A 80 13.11 -3.72 9.82
C LEU A 80 12.10 -3.06 10.76
N ALA A 81 10.92 -3.64 10.89
CA ALA A 81 9.86 -3.12 11.76
C ALA A 81 10.33 -2.99 13.21
N ALA A 82 11.00 -4.02 13.75
CA ALA A 82 11.54 -3.98 15.11
C ALA A 82 12.57 -2.84 15.30
N ALA A 83 13.48 -2.67 14.34
CA ALA A 83 14.47 -1.59 14.39
C ALA A 83 13.83 -0.20 14.32
N LEU A 84 12.84 -0.01 13.45
CA LEU A 84 12.13 1.26 13.29
C LEU A 84 11.28 1.61 14.50
N MET A 85 10.58 0.63 15.07
CA MET A 85 9.74 0.84 16.25
C MET A 85 10.55 1.09 17.54
N ALA A 86 11.83 0.70 17.55
CA ALA A 86 12.73 0.97 18.67
C ALA A 86 13.40 2.38 18.62
N ARG A 87 13.19 3.16 17.57
CA ARG A 87 13.77 4.51 17.44
C ARG A 87 13.12 5.49 18.41
N GLU A 88 13.89 6.44 18.92
CA GLU A 88 13.38 7.57 19.71
C GLU A 88 12.70 8.62 18.79
N ARG A 89 13.18 8.76 17.55
CA ARG A 89 12.60 9.67 16.57
C ARG A 89 11.25 9.13 16.09
N PRO A 90 10.18 9.96 15.97
CA PRO A 90 8.93 9.56 15.36
C PRO A 90 9.15 8.91 13.98
N THR A 91 8.68 7.70 13.84
CA THR A 91 8.94 6.87 12.67
C THR A 91 7.70 6.09 12.28
N LEU A 92 7.37 6.14 10.99
CA LEU A 92 6.29 5.37 10.38
C LEU A 92 6.86 4.34 9.41
N LEU A 93 6.28 3.17 9.38
CA LEU A 93 6.54 2.14 8.37
C LEU A 93 5.23 1.77 7.68
N LEU A 94 5.08 2.12 6.42
CA LEU A 94 4.04 1.59 5.55
C LEU A 94 4.62 0.47 4.69
N PHE A 95 4.09 -0.73 4.84
CA PHE A 95 4.34 -1.88 3.97
C PHE A 95 3.07 -2.27 3.24
N TYR A 96 3.18 -2.66 1.98
CA TYR A 96 2.07 -3.21 1.21
C TYR A 96 2.58 -4.11 0.08
N GLY A 97 1.77 -5.10 -0.29
CA GLY A 97 1.97 -5.87 -1.50
C GLY A 97 1.31 -5.15 -2.67
N ASP A 98 2.03 -4.96 -3.75
CA ASP A 98 1.57 -4.26 -4.95
C ASP A 98 0.65 -5.12 -5.83
N HIS A 99 0.88 -6.44 -5.87
CA HIS A 99 0.06 -7.41 -6.60
C HIS A 99 0.27 -8.83 -6.07
N LEU A 100 -0.56 -9.77 -6.52
CA LEU A 100 -0.36 -11.19 -6.26
C LEU A 100 0.88 -11.74 -6.99
N PRO A 101 1.55 -12.75 -6.42
CA PRO A 101 2.67 -13.41 -7.09
C PRO A 101 2.22 -14.13 -8.37
N GLY A 102 3.13 -14.27 -9.34
CA GLY A 102 2.88 -14.92 -10.63
C GLY A 102 2.75 -16.45 -10.56
N LEU A 103 1.94 -16.97 -9.64
CA LEU A 103 1.75 -18.41 -9.35
C LEU A 103 0.49 -18.96 -10.05
N HIS A 104 0.26 -18.62 -11.31
CA HIS A 104 -0.96 -18.97 -12.03
C HIS A 104 -1.30 -20.47 -12.01
N ALA A 105 -0.31 -21.34 -12.15
CA ALA A 105 -0.51 -22.79 -12.13
C ALA A 105 -0.93 -23.29 -10.73
N SER A 106 -0.37 -22.73 -9.68
CA SER A 106 -0.76 -23.05 -8.30
C SER A 106 -2.17 -22.56 -7.99
N PHE A 107 -2.50 -21.32 -8.35
CA PHE A 107 -3.85 -20.77 -8.17
C PHE A 107 -4.92 -21.55 -8.94
N ALA A 108 -4.60 -22.00 -10.17
CA ALA A 108 -5.52 -22.83 -10.95
C ALA A 108 -5.76 -24.21 -10.32
N ALA A 109 -4.75 -24.77 -9.66
CA ALA A 109 -4.85 -26.10 -9.04
C ALA A 109 -5.54 -26.07 -7.65
N THR A 110 -5.33 -25.02 -6.86
CA THR A 110 -5.83 -24.94 -5.46
C THR A 110 -7.07 -24.07 -5.30
N GLY A 111 -7.26 -23.06 -6.15
CA GLY A 111 -8.24 -22.00 -5.93
C GLY A 111 -7.89 -21.13 -4.72
N PHE A 112 -8.86 -20.30 -4.33
CA PHE A 112 -8.80 -19.49 -3.11
C PHE A 112 -9.89 -19.93 -2.13
N VAL A 113 -9.63 -19.77 -0.83
CA VAL A 113 -10.51 -20.23 0.25
C VAL A 113 -11.89 -19.57 0.19
N ASP A 114 -11.97 -18.34 -0.28
CA ASP A 114 -13.22 -17.58 -0.43
C ASP A 114 -13.97 -17.90 -1.73
N GLY A 115 -13.41 -18.75 -2.59
CA GLY A 115 -13.98 -19.14 -3.89
C GLY A 115 -13.92 -18.09 -4.98
N ARG A 116 -13.32 -16.90 -4.69
CA ARG A 116 -13.17 -15.82 -5.67
C ARG A 116 -11.97 -16.06 -6.59
N GLY A 117 -11.93 -15.35 -7.71
CA GLY A 117 -10.82 -15.41 -8.65
C GLY A 117 -9.59 -14.60 -8.20
N PRO A 118 -8.44 -14.78 -8.89
CA PRO A 118 -7.22 -14.05 -8.55
C PRO A 118 -7.36 -12.53 -8.63
N ARG A 119 -8.22 -12.02 -9.50
CA ARG A 119 -8.44 -10.56 -9.68
C ARG A 119 -9.23 -9.92 -8.54
N GLU A 120 -9.91 -10.72 -7.73
CA GLU A 120 -10.73 -10.29 -6.60
C GLU A 120 -10.00 -10.44 -5.26
N GLN A 121 -8.77 -10.94 -5.29
CA GLN A 121 -7.94 -11.09 -4.10
C GLN A 121 -7.23 -9.79 -3.75
N THR A 122 -7.03 -9.58 -2.47
CA THR A 122 -6.32 -8.43 -1.92
C THR A 122 -4.92 -8.81 -1.47
N THR A 123 -4.01 -7.85 -1.47
CA THR A 123 -2.67 -7.98 -0.89
C THR A 123 -2.65 -7.40 0.53
N PRO A 124 -1.77 -7.88 1.41
CA PRO A 124 -1.66 -7.33 2.76
C PRO A 124 -1.03 -5.93 2.73
N TRP A 125 -1.44 -5.12 3.69
CA TRP A 125 -0.76 -3.86 4.02
C TRP A 125 -0.62 -3.72 5.53
N LEU A 126 0.34 -2.93 5.97
CA LEU A 126 0.66 -2.66 7.36
C LEU A 126 1.15 -1.23 7.52
N LEU A 127 0.59 -0.48 8.44
CA LEU A 127 1.11 0.82 8.88
C LEU A 127 1.46 0.74 10.36
N LEU A 128 2.72 0.94 10.67
CA LEU A 128 3.24 1.00 12.03
C LEU A 128 3.69 2.41 12.36
N ASP A 129 3.43 2.83 13.59
CA ASP A 129 3.82 4.11 14.18
C ASP A 129 4.47 3.83 15.53
N ASN A 130 5.70 4.28 15.75
CA ASN A 130 6.40 4.07 17.00
C ASN A 130 5.97 5.05 18.13
N THR A 131 5.10 5.99 17.82
CA THR A 131 4.56 6.97 18.78
C THR A 131 3.16 6.63 19.27
N THR A 132 2.42 5.82 18.52
CA THR A 132 1.00 5.53 18.77
C THR A 132 0.70 4.05 18.60
N VAL A 133 -0.10 3.51 19.50
CA VAL A 133 -0.59 2.13 19.41
C VAL A 133 -2.08 2.17 19.08
N VAL A 134 -2.41 2.21 17.80
CA VAL A 134 -3.79 2.05 17.30
C VAL A 134 -3.80 0.90 16.31
N ALA A 135 -4.66 -0.09 16.56
CA ALA A 135 -4.87 -1.19 15.62
C ALA A 135 -6.21 -1.00 14.92
N SER A 136 -6.21 -0.89 13.60
CA SER A 136 -7.39 -1.02 12.75
C SER A 136 -7.16 -2.10 11.70
N ARG A 137 -8.26 -2.63 11.15
CA ARG A 137 -8.24 -3.62 10.06
C ARG A 137 -9.18 -3.15 8.98
N ASP A 138 -8.63 -2.43 8.03
CA ASP A 138 -9.39 -1.86 6.92
C ASP A 138 -8.96 -2.50 5.61
N THR A 139 -9.90 -2.69 4.68
CA THR A 139 -9.59 -2.95 3.29
C THR A 139 -9.51 -1.62 2.57
N LEU A 140 -8.37 -1.35 1.94
CA LEU A 140 -8.09 -0.09 1.26
C LEU A 140 -7.71 -0.34 -0.20
N HIS A 141 -8.03 0.59 -1.06
CA HIS A 141 -7.42 0.65 -2.39
C HIS A 141 -5.99 1.19 -2.28
N ALA A 142 -5.10 0.80 -3.20
CA ALA A 142 -3.70 1.22 -3.17
C ALA A 142 -3.51 2.75 -3.15
N TRP A 143 -4.39 3.50 -3.84
CA TRP A 143 -4.37 4.96 -3.87
C TRP A 143 -4.68 5.63 -2.51
N GLN A 144 -5.32 4.92 -1.58
CA GLN A 144 -5.64 5.41 -0.23
C GLN A 144 -4.44 5.28 0.73
N LEU A 145 -3.47 4.42 0.42
CA LEU A 145 -2.32 4.18 1.30
C LEU A 145 -1.45 5.43 1.52
N PRO A 146 -1.11 6.25 0.48
CA PRO A 146 -0.40 7.51 0.70
C PRO A 146 -1.18 8.48 1.59
N VAL A 147 -2.51 8.57 1.43
CA VAL A 147 -3.37 9.42 2.27
C VAL A 147 -3.26 8.99 3.74
N ARG A 148 -3.35 7.69 4.02
CA ARG A 148 -3.20 7.15 5.38
C ARG A 148 -1.82 7.43 5.96
N LEU A 149 -0.76 7.27 5.17
CA LEU A 149 0.61 7.56 5.61
C LEU A 149 0.80 9.04 5.95
N LEU A 150 0.35 9.94 5.07
CA LEU A 150 0.48 11.39 5.29
C LEU A 150 -0.37 11.87 6.46
N ALA A 151 -1.57 11.34 6.64
CA ALA A 151 -2.41 11.65 7.80
C ALA A 151 -1.72 11.21 9.11
N ALA A 152 -1.12 10.01 9.15
CA ALA A 152 -0.35 9.54 10.29
C ALA A 152 0.90 10.39 10.55
N ALA A 153 1.55 10.89 9.49
CA ALA A 153 2.69 11.82 9.58
C ALA A 153 2.30 13.25 9.98
N GLY A 154 1.00 13.56 10.10
CA GLY A 154 0.51 14.91 10.39
C GLY A 154 0.64 15.89 9.22
N VAL A 155 0.88 15.39 8.01
CA VAL A 155 0.99 16.21 6.78
C VAL A 155 -0.42 16.39 6.19
N ARG A 156 -0.90 17.64 6.15
CA ARG A 156 -2.26 17.98 5.71
C ARG A 156 -2.31 19.13 4.69
N GLU A 157 -1.16 19.63 4.27
CA GLU A 157 -1.07 20.85 3.46
C GLU A 157 -1.09 20.60 1.93
N ASP A 158 -1.08 19.32 1.51
CA ASP A 158 -1.13 18.99 0.09
C ASP A 158 -2.58 18.84 -0.36
N ALA A 159 -3.02 19.72 -1.26
CA ALA A 159 -4.41 19.78 -1.73
C ALA A 159 -4.84 18.50 -2.48
N TYR A 160 -3.93 17.84 -3.19
CA TYR A 160 -4.22 16.59 -3.90
C TYR A 160 -4.55 15.46 -2.90
N PHE A 161 -3.74 15.27 -1.85
CA PHE A 161 -4.00 14.25 -0.86
C PHE A 161 -5.18 14.58 0.06
N ALA A 162 -5.44 15.88 0.32
CA ALA A 162 -6.64 16.30 1.02
C ALA A 162 -7.92 15.99 0.22
N LEU A 163 -7.89 16.16 -1.09
CA LEU A 163 -9.00 15.76 -1.97
C LEU A 163 -9.19 14.23 -1.96
N LEU A 164 -8.12 13.46 -2.03
CA LEU A 164 -8.21 11.99 -1.96
C LEU A 164 -8.80 11.51 -0.61
N ASP A 165 -8.54 12.20 0.49
CA ASP A 165 -9.11 11.89 1.81
C ASP A 165 -10.63 12.11 1.81
N VAL A 166 -11.10 13.24 1.27
CA VAL A 166 -12.54 13.53 1.11
C VAL A 166 -13.22 12.51 0.19
N LEU A 167 -12.57 12.13 -0.90
CA LEU A 167 -13.08 11.14 -1.83
C LEU A 167 -13.16 9.74 -1.19
N HIS A 168 -12.22 9.39 -0.31
CA HIS A 168 -12.28 8.15 0.47
C HIS A 168 -13.59 8.03 1.25
N ASP A 169 -13.95 9.08 1.98
CA ASP A 169 -15.18 9.11 2.79
C ASP A 169 -16.44 9.06 1.91
N ALA A 170 -16.42 9.74 0.76
CA ALA A 170 -17.53 9.74 -0.19
C ALA A 170 -17.75 8.36 -0.82
N ILE A 171 -16.67 7.62 -1.14
CA ILE A 171 -16.78 6.27 -1.70
C ILE A 171 -17.24 5.27 -0.66
N ALA A 172 -16.73 5.36 0.56
CA ALA A 172 -17.17 4.50 1.66
C ALA A 172 -18.68 4.68 1.96
N ALA A 173 -19.26 5.84 1.61
CA ALA A 173 -20.67 6.18 1.75
C ALA A 173 -21.52 5.85 0.50
N ALA A 174 -20.91 5.60 -0.66
CA ALA A 174 -21.61 5.32 -1.92
C ALA A 174 -21.86 3.83 -2.11
N ASP A 175 -23.06 3.48 -2.63
CA ASP A 175 -23.43 2.11 -3.00
C ASP A 175 -22.63 1.62 -4.23
N ASP A 176 -22.48 0.32 -4.39
CA ASP A 176 -21.60 -0.45 -5.33
C ASP A 176 -21.54 -0.04 -6.83
N GLY A 177 -22.25 0.99 -7.27
CA GLY A 177 -22.30 1.42 -8.69
C GLY A 177 -21.32 2.55 -9.06
N ALA A 178 -20.59 3.13 -8.11
CA ALA A 178 -19.76 4.31 -8.34
C ALA A 178 -18.33 4.01 -8.85
N ASP A 179 -17.94 2.74 -8.88
CA ASP A 179 -16.53 2.31 -9.00
C ASP A 179 -15.83 2.68 -10.34
N VAL A 180 -16.54 2.64 -11.48
CA VAL A 180 -15.90 2.83 -12.79
C VAL A 180 -15.68 4.30 -13.12
N ALA A 181 -16.70 5.13 -12.93
CA ALA A 181 -16.59 6.58 -13.17
C ALA A 181 -15.57 7.24 -12.23
N PHE A 182 -15.43 6.68 -11.03
CA PHE A 182 -14.49 7.12 -10.03
C PHE A 182 -13.04 6.74 -10.36
N SER A 183 -12.80 5.54 -10.87
CA SER A 183 -11.47 5.11 -11.33
C SER A 183 -10.93 6.00 -12.45
N ASP A 184 -11.78 6.42 -13.38
CA ASP A 184 -11.42 7.33 -14.46
C ASP A 184 -11.07 8.73 -13.91
N ALA A 185 -11.88 9.27 -12.99
CA ALA A 185 -11.61 10.54 -12.34
C ALA A 185 -10.31 10.56 -11.53
N LEU A 186 -10.00 9.47 -10.81
CA LEU A 186 -8.71 9.31 -10.12
C LEU A 186 -7.54 9.28 -11.11
N GLY A 187 -7.70 8.63 -12.26
CA GLY A 187 -6.68 8.61 -13.31
C GLY A 187 -6.39 10.00 -13.85
N GLU A 188 -7.42 10.80 -14.08
CA GLU A 188 -7.29 12.20 -14.53
C GLU A 188 -6.61 13.07 -13.46
N LEU A 189 -7.02 12.97 -12.20
CA LEU A 189 -6.40 13.71 -11.09
C LEU A 189 -4.92 13.35 -10.91
N ALA A 190 -4.56 12.08 -11.05
CA ALA A 190 -3.17 11.64 -10.97
C ALA A 190 -2.34 12.22 -12.14
N GLN A 191 -2.91 12.31 -13.34
CA GLN A 191 -2.24 12.93 -14.49
C GLN A 191 -2.04 14.43 -14.30
N LEU A 192 -3.03 15.14 -13.79
CA LEU A 192 -2.91 16.58 -13.48
C LEU A 192 -1.82 16.81 -12.42
N ARG A 193 -1.72 15.95 -11.42
CA ARG A 193 -0.66 16.02 -10.41
C ARG A 193 0.73 15.79 -11.00
N LEU A 194 0.88 14.80 -11.88
CA LEU A 194 2.14 14.51 -12.55
C LEU A 194 2.57 15.64 -13.51
N ALA A 195 1.62 16.39 -14.06
CA ALA A 195 1.88 17.55 -14.92
C ALA A 195 2.11 18.85 -14.15
N ASP A 196 2.13 18.84 -12.81
CA ASP A 196 2.16 20.03 -11.93
C ASP A 196 0.99 21.01 -12.14
N GLU A 197 -0.09 20.57 -12.81
CA GLU A 197 -1.25 21.42 -13.11
C GLU A 197 -2.27 21.43 -11.97
N PHE A 198 -2.28 20.39 -11.13
CA PHE A 198 -3.25 20.25 -10.05
C PHE A 198 -3.23 21.40 -9.05
N ASP A 199 -2.05 21.80 -8.58
CA ASP A 199 -1.90 22.87 -7.58
C ASP A 199 -2.30 24.23 -8.16
N ALA A 200 -2.11 24.44 -9.47
CA ALA A 200 -2.54 25.66 -10.16
C ALA A 200 -4.06 25.73 -10.24
N ILE A 201 -4.74 24.64 -10.56
CA ILE A 201 -6.21 24.54 -10.65
C ILE A 201 -6.82 24.72 -9.25
N ALA A 202 -6.32 24.00 -8.24
CA ALA A 202 -6.81 24.09 -6.87
C ALA A 202 -6.67 25.51 -6.31
N THR A 203 -5.56 26.19 -6.59
CA THR A 203 -5.33 27.59 -6.18
C THR A 203 -6.26 28.56 -6.88
N ALA A 204 -6.58 28.35 -8.16
CA ALA A 204 -7.50 29.19 -8.91
C ALA A 204 -8.95 29.07 -8.36
N SER A 205 -9.42 27.84 -8.13
CA SER A 205 -10.75 27.58 -7.57
C SER A 205 -10.94 28.19 -6.18
N LEU A 206 -9.95 28.11 -5.30
CA LEU A 206 -10.00 28.75 -3.97
C LEU A 206 -10.06 30.27 -4.02
N ARG A 207 -9.52 30.92 -5.08
CA ARG A 207 -9.61 32.36 -5.28
C ARG A 207 -10.99 32.78 -5.80
N GLU A 208 -11.58 32.02 -6.70
CA GLU A 208 -12.94 32.27 -7.21
C GLU A 208 -13.98 32.15 -6.09
N ASP A 209 -13.88 31.19 -5.20
CA ASP A 209 -14.76 31.03 -4.03
C ASP A 209 -14.58 32.17 -3.02
N ALA A 210 -13.38 32.69 -2.85
CA ALA A 210 -13.12 33.85 -1.99
C ALA A 210 -13.72 35.17 -2.53
N ASP A 211 -13.80 35.30 -3.85
CA ASP A 211 -14.38 36.45 -4.52
C ASP A 211 -15.92 36.35 -4.69
N ALA A 212 -16.49 35.14 -4.55
CA ALA A 212 -17.94 34.90 -4.72
C ALA A 212 -18.83 35.40 -3.58
N GLY A 213 -18.27 35.91 -2.48
CA GLY A 213 -18.99 36.40 -1.32
C GLY A 213 -19.79 35.34 -0.55
N PRO A 214 -20.33 35.65 0.62
CA PRO A 214 -21.06 34.65 1.40
C PRO A 214 -22.31 34.19 0.62
N LEU A 215 -22.53 32.86 0.61
CA LEU A 215 -23.69 32.21 0.03
C LEU A 215 -24.98 32.86 0.62
N PRO A 216 -26.01 33.14 -0.20
CA PRO A 216 -27.26 33.68 0.33
C PRO A 216 -27.85 32.73 1.37
N GLU A 217 -28.20 33.28 2.54
CA GLU A 217 -28.84 32.49 3.61
C GLU A 217 -30.07 31.79 3.01
N ALA A 218 -30.11 30.45 3.13
CA ALA A 218 -31.27 29.67 2.73
C ALA A 218 -32.45 30.06 3.60
N GLU A 219 -33.47 30.69 2.99
CA GLU A 219 -34.75 30.99 3.64
C GLU A 219 -35.36 29.66 4.17
N ALA A 220 -35.51 29.57 5.47
CA ALA A 220 -36.19 28.43 6.10
C ALA A 220 -37.63 28.35 5.57
N PRO A 221 -38.11 27.17 5.14
CA PRO A 221 -39.52 27.06 4.72
C PRO A 221 -40.44 27.36 5.88
N ALA A 222 -41.37 28.29 5.67
CA ALA A 222 -42.41 28.61 6.61
C ALA A 222 -43.30 27.38 6.86
N LEU A 223 -43.29 26.88 8.07
CA LEU A 223 -44.23 25.83 8.54
C LEU A 223 -45.62 26.50 8.66
N ASN A 224 -46.54 26.13 7.77
CA ASN A 224 -47.99 26.25 7.97
C ASN A 224 -48.56 24.92 8.45
#